data_a2ec61abc8f6e86ae4d42b0cb9f0cd7e
#
_entry.id   a2ec61abc8f6e86ae4d42b0cb9f0cd7e
#
_cell.length_a   1.000
_cell.length_b   1.000
_cell.length_c   1.000
_cell.angle_alpha   90.00
_cell.angle_beta   90.00
_cell.angle_gamma   90.00
#
_symmetry.space_group_name_H-M   'P 1'
#
loop_
_entity.id
_entity.type
_entity.pdbx_description
1 polymer ?
#
loop_
_entity_poly.entity_id
_entity_poly.type
_entity_poly.pdbx_seq_one_letter_code
_entity_poly.pdbx_strand_id
1 'polypeptide(L)'
;MKVFVQIPCFNEEATLPMVLESIPRAIEGVDELEILVIDDGSTDGTVRAARACGVAHIVRHTRNQGLARSFRDGVDYALAHGADVVVNTDGDNQYPQERIPDLLAPILRGRADIVIADRQTRDIAHFSRFKKRMQSLGSGMVNLAAGTRLPDAASGFRAYSRRSLLRLNVVTRFSYCMETIVQAGNLRMRIESVKIRTNPKTRESRLFSNIFQHMYKSGKAIVRSFLMYKPHIPLGFLAVATGIVGLVPFLRFLVFWFQGESGGHVQSLIFGTAMIVTSLLSAGLLVVAD
;
A
#
# COMPACT_ATOMS: atom_id res chain seq x y z
N MET A 1 -14.22 -2.62 23.94
CA MET A 1 -13.81 -2.57 22.52
C MET A 1 -13.31 -3.93 22.12
N LYS A 2 -13.79 -4.46 21.00
CA LYS A 2 -13.38 -5.77 20.45
C LYS A 2 -12.26 -5.61 19.41
N VAL A 3 -11.14 -6.27 19.64
CA VAL A 3 -9.95 -6.20 18.77
C VAL A 3 -9.67 -7.57 18.16
N PHE A 4 -9.47 -7.60 16.85
CA PHE A 4 -8.96 -8.77 16.14
C PHE A 4 -7.50 -8.55 15.76
N VAL A 5 -6.64 -9.49 16.11
CA VAL A 5 -5.27 -9.57 15.58
C VAL A 5 -5.29 -10.58 14.45
N GLN A 6 -5.21 -10.09 13.21
CA GLN A 6 -5.20 -10.95 12.03
C GLN A 6 -3.77 -11.26 11.58
N ILE A 7 -3.51 -12.50 11.24
CA ILE A 7 -2.20 -13.03 10.87
C ILE A 7 -2.33 -13.81 9.56
N PRO A 8 -2.07 -13.17 8.41
CA PRO A 8 -1.96 -13.89 7.14
C PRO A 8 -0.75 -14.83 7.17
N CYS A 9 -0.97 -16.10 6.85
CA CYS A 9 0.04 -17.16 6.91
C CYS A 9 0.12 -17.92 5.59
N PHE A 10 1.34 -18.25 5.18
CA PHE A 10 1.61 -19.19 4.09
C PHE A 10 2.86 -19.99 4.41
N ASN A 11 2.69 -21.25 4.81
CA ASN A 11 3.76 -22.16 5.24
C ASN A 11 4.58 -21.59 6.43
N GLU A 12 3.91 -21.26 7.53
CA GLU A 12 4.49 -20.65 8.73
C GLU A 12 4.47 -21.60 9.95
N GLU A 13 4.45 -22.93 9.75
CA GLU A 13 4.40 -23.93 10.83
C GLU A 13 5.45 -23.69 11.92
N ALA A 14 6.67 -23.29 11.52
CA ALA A 14 7.78 -23.12 12.45
C ALA A 14 7.76 -21.79 13.22
N THR A 15 7.17 -20.71 12.64
CA THR A 15 7.24 -19.36 13.20
C THR A 15 5.95 -18.91 13.85
N LEU A 16 4.82 -19.42 13.39
CA LEU A 16 3.50 -19.01 13.87
C LEU A 16 3.31 -19.23 15.38
N PRO A 17 3.75 -20.32 16.02
CA PRO A 17 3.64 -20.49 17.47
C PRO A 17 4.33 -19.35 18.25
N MET A 18 5.54 -18.94 17.83
CA MET A 18 6.29 -17.86 18.47
C MET A 18 5.54 -16.53 18.36
N VAL A 19 4.90 -16.26 17.21
CA VAL A 19 4.06 -15.07 17.01
C VAL A 19 2.87 -15.10 17.96
N LEU A 20 2.16 -16.21 18.02
CA LEU A 20 0.96 -16.38 18.86
C LEU A 20 1.26 -16.25 20.35
N GLU A 21 2.38 -16.80 20.81
CA GLU A 21 2.81 -16.73 22.21
C GLU A 21 3.19 -15.31 22.63
N SER A 22 3.72 -14.48 21.70
CA SER A 22 4.17 -13.12 21.98
C SER A 22 3.04 -12.07 21.90
N ILE A 23 1.83 -12.43 21.47
CA ILE A 23 0.66 -11.53 21.49
C ILE A 23 0.23 -11.32 22.95
N PRO A 24 0.10 -10.05 23.42
CA PRO A 24 -0.41 -9.76 24.76
C PRO A 24 -1.82 -10.33 24.96
N ARG A 25 -2.05 -11.00 26.08
CA ARG A 25 -3.36 -11.58 26.39
C ARG A 25 -4.38 -10.57 26.92
N ALA A 26 -3.91 -9.47 27.46
CA ALA A 26 -4.75 -8.37 27.95
C ALA A 26 -4.12 -7.03 27.58
N ILE A 27 -4.94 -6.10 27.12
CA ILE A 27 -4.54 -4.76 26.70
C ILE A 27 -5.51 -3.75 27.33
N GLU A 28 -5.00 -2.72 27.95
CA GLU A 28 -5.80 -1.67 28.57
C GLU A 28 -6.76 -1.01 27.56
N GLY A 29 -8.04 -0.93 27.88
CA GLY A 29 -9.07 -0.38 27.00
C GLY A 29 -9.61 -1.35 25.95
N VAL A 30 -9.19 -2.62 25.99
CA VAL A 30 -9.70 -3.71 25.14
C VAL A 30 -10.48 -4.70 25.99
N ASP A 31 -11.75 -4.93 25.68
CA ASP A 31 -12.62 -5.85 26.42
C ASP A 31 -12.47 -7.29 25.89
N GLU A 32 -12.33 -7.43 24.56
CA GLU A 32 -12.17 -8.72 23.88
C GLU A 32 -10.99 -8.63 22.88
N LEU A 33 -10.02 -9.53 23.03
CA LEU A 33 -8.90 -9.70 22.13
C LEU A 33 -8.98 -11.07 21.45
N GLU A 34 -9.27 -11.06 20.15
CA GLU A 34 -9.40 -12.28 19.35
C GLU A 34 -8.26 -12.42 18.35
N ILE A 35 -7.78 -13.64 18.16
CA ILE A 35 -6.74 -13.94 17.17
C ILE A 35 -7.39 -14.62 15.97
N LEU A 36 -7.10 -14.08 14.78
CA LEU A 36 -7.57 -14.62 13.50
C LEU A 36 -6.38 -15.01 12.63
N VAL A 37 -6.25 -16.27 12.30
CA VAL A 37 -5.27 -16.78 11.34
C VAL A 37 -5.92 -16.92 9.98
N ILE A 38 -5.29 -16.35 8.94
CA ILE A 38 -5.71 -16.53 7.56
C ILE A 38 -4.67 -17.39 6.85
N ASP A 39 -5.00 -18.66 6.66
CA ASP A 39 -4.17 -19.64 5.97
C ASP A 39 -4.35 -19.51 4.45
N ASP A 40 -3.34 -18.97 3.78
CA ASP A 40 -3.36 -18.74 2.33
C ASP A 40 -2.99 -19.98 1.52
N GLY A 41 -3.59 -21.12 1.88
CA GLY A 41 -3.39 -22.38 1.18
C GLY A 41 -2.05 -23.03 1.51
N SER A 42 -1.64 -23.04 2.78
CA SER A 42 -0.42 -23.70 3.24
C SER A 42 -0.45 -25.21 2.97
N THR A 43 0.72 -25.76 2.68
CA THR A 43 0.96 -27.19 2.43
C THR A 43 1.67 -27.88 3.58
N ASP A 44 2.12 -27.11 4.59
CA ASP A 44 2.74 -27.60 5.83
C ASP A 44 1.72 -27.70 6.98
N GLY A 45 2.22 -27.82 8.21
CA GLY A 45 1.40 -27.90 9.42
C GLY A 45 0.91 -26.57 9.98
N THR A 46 0.91 -25.46 9.23
CA THR A 46 0.53 -24.11 9.71
C THR A 46 -0.83 -24.12 10.44
N VAL A 47 -1.87 -24.69 9.84
CA VAL A 47 -3.22 -24.76 10.47
C VAL A 47 -3.21 -25.61 11.72
N ARG A 48 -2.45 -26.70 11.72
CA ARG A 48 -2.32 -27.57 12.92
C ARG A 48 -1.63 -26.81 14.06
N ALA A 49 -0.56 -26.08 13.76
CA ALA A 49 0.15 -25.25 14.73
C ALA A 49 -0.77 -24.14 15.30
N ALA A 50 -1.55 -23.46 14.46
CA ALA A 50 -2.52 -22.47 14.91
C ALA A 50 -3.54 -23.05 15.90
N ARG A 51 -4.12 -24.21 15.57
CA ARG A 51 -5.08 -24.92 16.45
C ARG A 51 -4.44 -25.37 17.77
N ALA A 52 -3.22 -25.89 17.71
CA ALA A 52 -2.48 -26.32 18.91
C ALA A 52 -2.22 -25.16 19.88
N CYS A 53 -2.05 -23.93 19.35
CA CYS A 53 -1.91 -22.69 20.14
C CYS A 53 -3.28 -22.10 20.57
N GLY A 54 -4.41 -22.79 20.34
CA GLY A 54 -5.73 -22.37 20.79
C GLY A 54 -6.41 -21.29 19.93
N VAL A 55 -5.96 -21.10 18.69
CA VAL A 55 -6.62 -20.12 17.78
C VAL A 55 -8.01 -20.63 17.40
N ALA A 56 -9.03 -19.84 17.78
CA ALA A 56 -10.44 -20.15 17.51
C ALA A 56 -10.88 -19.77 16.08
N HIS A 57 -10.35 -18.66 15.55
CA HIS A 57 -10.76 -18.12 14.26
C HIS A 57 -9.71 -18.41 13.19
N ILE A 58 -10.07 -19.25 12.21
CA ILE A 58 -9.21 -19.63 11.09
C ILE A 58 -9.99 -19.52 9.79
N VAL A 59 -9.55 -18.63 8.91
CA VAL A 59 -9.99 -18.58 7.51
C VAL A 59 -8.99 -19.34 6.67
N ARG A 60 -9.46 -20.27 5.82
CA ARG A 60 -8.57 -21.08 5.00
C ARG A 60 -8.88 -20.96 3.51
N HIS A 61 -7.86 -20.65 2.72
CA HIS A 61 -7.94 -20.69 1.26
C HIS A 61 -7.59 -22.08 0.73
N THR A 62 -8.23 -22.49 -0.35
CA THR A 62 -7.95 -23.78 -1.02
C THR A 62 -6.60 -23.77 -1.76
N ARG A 63 -6.08 -22.58 -2.07
CA ARG A 63 -4.79 -22.33 -2.75
C ARG A 63 -4.28 -20.96 -2.38
N ASN A 64 -2.99 -20.70 -2.62
CA ASN A 64 -2.41 -19.38 -2.43
C ASN A 64 -3.09 -18.33 -3.34
N GLN A 65 -3.69 -17.32 -2.72
CA GLN A 65 -4.38 -16.20 -3.38
C GLN A 65 -3.62 -14.88 -3.23
N GLY A 66 -2.59 -14.87 -2.38
CA GLY A 66 -1.70 -13.74 -2.13
C GLY A 66 -2.12 -12.88 -0.94
N LEU A 67 -1.13 -12.17 -0.38
CA LEU A 67 -1.24 -11.42 0.87
C LEU A 67 -2.40 -10.41 0.89
N ALA A 68 -2.62 -9.71 -0.22
CA ALA A 68 -3.68 -8.69 -0.28
C ALA A 68 -5.08 -9.31 -0.20
N ARG A 69 -5.27 -10.52 -0.75
CA ARG A 69 -6.53 -11.26 -0.63
C ARG A 69 -6.72 -11.76 0.80
N SER A 70 -5.68 -12.33 1.39
CA SER A 70 -5.72 -12.80 2.78
C SER A 70 -6.03 -11.66 3.75
N PHE A 71 -5.42 -10.49 3.55
CA PHE A 71 -5.74 -9.30 4.33
C PHE A 71 -7.22 -8.94 4.25
N ARG A 72 -7.78 -8.89 3.02
CA ARG A 72 -9.18 -8.53 2.81
C ARG A 72 -10.13 -9.53 3.45
N ASP A 73 -9.91 -10.82 3.19
CA ASP A 73 -10.79 -11.87 3.71
C ASP A 73 -10.74 -11.93 5.25
N GLY A 74 -9.57 -11.62 5.85
CA GLY A 74 -9.44 -11.46 7.30
C GLY A 74 -10.20 -10.24 7.84
N VAL A 75 -10.13 -9.10 7.14
CA VAL A 75 -10.90 -7.90 7.50
C VAL A 75 -12.39 -8.16 7.41
N ASP A 76 -12.86 -8.77 6.32
CA ASP A 76 -14.28 -9.10 6.12
C ASP A 76 -14.78 -10.02 7.24
N TYR A 77 -13.97 -11.04 7.59
CA TYR A 77 -14.27 -11.94 8.71
C TYR A 77 -14.34 -11.20 10.04
N ALA A 78 -13.35 -10.40 10.38
CA ALA A 78 -13.29 -9.65 11.63
C ALA A 78 -14.46 -8.66 11.78
N LEU A 79 -14.79 -7.93 10.71
CA LEU A 79 -15.94 -6.99 10.69
C LEU A 79 -17.27 -7.72 10.88
N ALA A 80 -17.46 -8.89 10.26
CA ALA A 80 -18.63 -9.73 10.43
C ALA A 80 -18.78 -10.26 11.87
N HIS A 81 -17.66 -10.42 12.60
CA HIS A 81 -17.63 -10.86 14.00
C HIS A 81 -17.56 -9.69 15.01
N GLY A 82 -17.88 -8.48 14.56
CA GLY A 82 -18.05 -7.33 15.44
C GLY A 82 -16.75 -6.61 15.84
N ALA A 83 -15.67 -6.75 15.08
CA ALA A 83 -14.43 -6.04 15.35
C ALA A 83 -14.61 -4.52 15.35
N ASP A 84 -14.13 -3.85 16.39
CA ASP A 84 -13.98 -2.39 16.47
C ASP A 84 -12.64 -1.95 15.89
N VAL A 85 -11.60 -2.78 16.10
CA VAL A 85 -10.24 -2.56 15.59
C VAL A 85 -9.68 -3.87 15.05
N VAL A 86 -8.97 -3.81 13.94
CA VAL A 86 -8.18 -4.92 13.42
C VAL A 86 -6.72 -4.53 13.43
N VAL A 87 -5.89 -5.35 14.06
CA VAL A 87 -4.43 -5.28 13.99
C VAL A 87 -3.95 -6.32 13.01
N ASN A 88 -3.22 -5.91 11.98
CA ASN A 88 -2.57 -6.83 11.07
C ASN A 88 -1.11 -7.01 11.45
N THR A 89 -0.65 -8.24 11.50
CA THR A 89 0.76 -8.63 11.69
C THR A 89 1.11 -9.79 10.79
N ASP A 90 2.41 -10.08 10.62
CA ASP A 90 2.90 -11.16 9.77
C ASP A 90 3.22 -12.42 10.62
N GLY A 91 3.08 -13.61 10.01
CA GLY A 91 3.34 -14.90 10.67
C GLY A 91 4.82 -15.28 10.81
N ASP A 92 5.77 -14.43 10.38
CA ASP A 92 7.20 -14.73 10.29
C ASP A 92 8.03 -14.26 11.51
N ASN A 93 7.36 -13.78 12.56
CA ASN A 93 7.94 -13.25 13.79
C ASN A 93 8.92 -12.07 13.63
N GLN A 94 8.85 -11.33 12.52
CA GLN A 94 9.67 -10.13 12.35
C GLN A 94 9.14 -8.93 13.14
N TYR A 95 7.86 -8.89 13.47
CA TYR A 95 7.24 -7.83 14.27
C TYR A 95 7.18 -8.20 15.74
N PRO A 96 7.51 -7.26 16.64
CA PRO A 96 7.37 -7.44 18.08
C PRO A 96 5.89 -7.31 18.48
N GLN A 97 5.22 -8.44 18.73
CA GLN A 97 3.78 -8.47 19.03
C GLN A 97 3.45 -7.78 20.35
N GLU A 98 4.39 -7.74 21.29
CA GLU A 98 4.27 -7.01 22.55
C GLU A 98 4.07 -5.50 22.33
N ARG A 99 4.30 -4.98 21.12
CA ARG A 99 4.06 -3.57 20.75
C ARG A 99 2.64 -3.32 20.19
N ILE A 100 1.79 -4.33 20.13
CA ILE A 100 0.38 -4.16 19.73
C ILE A 100 -0.32 -3.06 20.54
N PRO A 101 -0.14 -2.94 21.87
CA PRO A 101 -0.75 -1.87 22.65
C PRO A 101 -0.37 -0.46 22.15
N ASP A 102 0.86 -0.27 21.68
CA ASP A 102 1.31 1.03 21.15
C ASP A 102 0.61 1.39 19.83
N LEU A 103 0.29 0.40 19.00
CA LEU A 103 -0.48 0.61 17.78
C LEU A 103 -1.95 0.91 18.08
N LEU A 104 -2.50 0.32 19.13
CA LEU A 104 -3.89 0.53 19.54
C LEU A 104 -4.10 1.89 20.23
N ALA A 105 -3.14 2.35 21.03
CA ALA A 105 -3.27 3.53 21.86
C ALA A 105 -3.76 4.80 21.12
N PRO A 106 -3.28 5.16 19.89
CA PRO A 106 -3.80 6.31 19.17
C PRO A 106 -5.26 6.13 18.72
N ILE A 107 -5.67 4.91 18.37
CA ILE A 107 -7.07 4.60 17.97
C ILE A 107 -7.97 4.66 19.20
N LEU A 108 -7.58 4.03 20.31
CA LEU A 108 -8.31 4.04 21.57
C LEU A 108 -8.56 5.46 22.08
N ARG A 109 -7.59 6.36 21.90
CA ARG A 109 -7.70 7.78 22.26
C ARG A 109 -8.42 8.63 21.22
N GLY A 110 -8.95 8.03 20.15
CA GLY A 110 -9.67 8.73 19.08
C GLY A 110 -8.80 9.69 18.26
N ARG A 111 -7.47 9.56 18.29
CA ARG A 111 -6.53 10.43 17.54
C ARG A 111 -6.27 9.95 16.13
N ALA A 112 -6.29 8.64 15.89
CA ALA A 112 -6.01 8.04 14.59
C ALA A 112 -7.13 7.10 14.15
N ASP A 113 -7.31 6.99 12.84
CA ASP A 113 -8.15 6.00 12.18
C ASP A 113 -7.31 4.77 11.76
N ILE A 114 -6.03 5.00 11.46
CA ILE A 114 -5.05 3.97 11.08
C ILE A 114 -3.73 4.28 11.79
N VAL A 115 -3.07 3.25 12.32
CA VAL A 115 -1.74 3.36 12.92
C VAL A 115 -0.79 2.39 12.21
N ILE A 116 0.38 2.88 11.81
CA ILE A 116 1.38 2.12 11.05
C ILE A 116 2.67 2.08 11.86
N ALA A 117 3.21 0.87 12.04
CA ALA A 117 4.50 0.70 12.66
C ALA A 117 5.63 1.17 11.74
N ASP A 118 6.46 2.10 12.21
CA ASP A 118 7.69 2.53 11.55
C ASP A 118 8.85 1.62 12.04
N ARG A 119 9.32 0.77 11.15
CA ARG A 119 10.42 -0.18 11.41
C ARG A 119 11.79 0.49 11.48
N GLN A 120 11.85 1.80 11.38
CA GLN A 120 13.11 2.56 11.36
C GLN A 120 14.11 1.96 10.35
N THR A 121 13.64 1.73 9.12
CA THR A 121 14.37 0.96 8.08
C THR A 121 15.73 1.56 7.71
N ARG A 122 15.97 2.84 8.03
CA ARG A 122 17.28 3.50 7.87
C ARG A 122 18.32 2.97 8.85
N ASP A 123 17.90 2.53 10.03
CA ASP A 123 18.77 2.08 11.12
C ASP A 123 19.02 0.57 11.10
N ILE A 124 18.32 -0.18 10.24
CA ILE A 124 18.48 -1.62 10.11
C ILE A 124 19.87 -1.93 9.52
N ALA A 125 20.75 -2.56 10.33
CA ALA A 125 22.15 -2.78 9.98
C ALA A 125 22.36 -3.68 8.76
N HIS A 126 21.52 -4.72 8.58
CA HIS A 126 21.64 -5.69 7.49
C HIS A 126 21.01 -5.25 6.16
N PHE A 127 20.44 -4.03 6.07
CA PHE A 127 19.94 -3.50 4.82
C PHE A 127 21.04 -2.80 4.03
N SER A 128 21.24 -3.20 2.78
CA SER A 128 22.16 -2.50 1.85
C SER A 128 21.71 -1.03 1.66
N ARG A 129 22.68 -0.15 1.37
CA ARG A 129 22.40 1.27 1.06
C ARG A 129 21.42 1.43 -0.09
N PHE A 130 21.50 0.56 -1.08
CA PHE A 130 20.57 0.52 -2.22
C PHE A 130 19.14 0.19 -1.75
N LYS A 131 18.95 -0.86 -0.92
CA LYS A 131 17.65 -1.25 -0.38
C LYS A 131 17.02 -0.13 0.45
N LYS A 132 17.82 0.56 1.31
CA LYS A 132 17.36 1.70 2.09
C LYS A 132 16.87 2.86 1.21
N ARG A 133 17.63 3.21 0.15
CA ARG A 133 17.23 4.26 -0.82
C ARG A 133 15.97 3.90 -1.58
N MET A 134 15.86 2.67 -2.07
CA MET A 134 14.68 2.20 -2.80
C MET A 134 13.43 2.20 -1.93
N GLN A 135 13.55 1.82 -0.67
CA GLN A 135 12.44 1.83 0.28
C GLN A 135 12.00 3.25 0.62
N SER A 136 12.96 4.17 0.80
CA SER A 136 12.66 5.59 1.00
C SER A 136 11.98 6.22 -0.23
N LEU A 137 12.45 5.89 -1.44
CA LEU A 137 11.83 6.33 -2.69
C LEU A 137 10.38 5.81 -2.81
N GLY A 138 10.18 4.51 -2.55
CA GLY A 138 8.85 3.90 -2.56
C GLY A 138 7.89 4.57 -1.57
N SER A 139 8.33 4.79 -0.33
CA SER A 139 7.54 5.51 0.67
C SER A 139 7.27 6.96 0.24
N GLY A 140 8.25 7.64 -0.38
CA GLY A 140 8.09 8.99 -0.92
C GLY A 140 7.02 9.08 -2.01
N MET A 141 6.99 8.12 -2.94
CA MET A 141 5.97 8.05 -3.99
C MET A 141 4.57 7.77 -3.42
N VAL A 142 4.46 6.88 -2.43
CA VAL A 142 3.18 6.61 -1.75
C VAL A 142 2.71 7.86 -1.01
N ASN A 143 3.61 8.55 -0.29
CA ASN A 143 3.30 9.80 0.40
C ASN A 143 2.81 10.88 -0.55
N LEU A 144 3.44 11.03 -1.72
CA LEU A 144 3.00 11.98 -2.76
C LEU A 144 1.60 11.63 -3.25
N ALA A 145 1.33 10.36 -3.53
CA ALA A 145 0.02 9.89 -4.00
C ALA A 145 -1.08 10.05 -2.95
N ALA A 146 -0.72 9.82 -1.68
CA ALA A 146 -1.64 9.87 -0.54
C ALA A 146 -1.79 11.26 0.08
N GLY A 147 -0.87 12.19 -0.19
CA GLY A 147 -0.78 13.46 0.53
C GLY A 147 -0.37 13.28 2.01
N THR A 148 0.43 12.26 2.32
CA THR A 148 0.86 11.90 3.68
C THR A 148 2.36 12.09 3.87
N ARG A 149 2.86 11.92 5.11
CA ARG A 149 4.30 12.00 5.45
C ARG A 149 4.72 10.83 6.32
N LEU A 150 4.47 9.62 5.85
CA LEU A 150 4.77 8.39 6.59
C LEU A 150 6.23 7.97 6.37
N PRO A 151 6.99 7.65 7.43
CA PRO A 151 8.38 7.23 7.31
C PRO A 151 8.51 5.83 6.69
N ASP A 152 7.57 4.92 6.95
CA ASP A 152 7.56 3.55 6.44
C ASP A 152 6.17 3.14 5.91
N ALA A 153 5.94 3.40 4.62
CA ALA A 153 4.69 3.04 3.94
C ALA A 153 4.58 1.54 3.60
N ALA A 154 5.65 0.77 3.76
CA ALA A 154 5.67 -0.65 3.39
C ALA A 154 5.47 -1.60 4.58
N SER A 155 5.43 -1.09 5.82
CA SER A 155 5.20 -1.91 7.00
C SER A 155 3.84 -2.61 6.94
N GLY A 156 3.80 -3.91 7.26
CA GLY A 156 2.58 -4.71 7.37
C GLY A 156 1.97 -4.68 8.78
N PHE A 157 2.72 -4.24 9.79
CA PHE A 157 2.26 -4.16 11.17
C PHE A 157 1.46 -2.89 11.41
N ARG A 158 0.15 -3.02 11.46
CA ARG A 158 -0.80 -1.90 11.44
C ARG A 158 -2.03 -2.16 12.26
N ALA A 159 -2.61 -1.09 12.81
CA ALA A 159 -3.94 -1.12 13.40
C ALA A 159 -4.90 -0.26 12.58
N TYR A 160 -6.12 -0.74 12.42
CA TYR A 160 -7.19 -0.09 11.65
C TYR A 160 -8.46 -0.02 12.49
N SER A 161 -9.05 1.15 12.60
CA SER A 161 -10.39 1.29 13.20
C SER A 161 -11.46 0.70 12.28
N ARG A 162 -12.59 0.25 12.85
CA ARG A 162 -13.77 -0.19 12.09
C ARG A 162 -14.18 0.84 11.04
N ARG A 163 -14.17 2.12 11.41
CA ARG A 163 -14.51 3.22 10.52
C ARG A 163 -13.60 3.28 9.28
N SER A 164 -12.30 3.07 9.46
CA SER A 164 -11.36 3.06 8.34
C SER A 164 -11.58 1.84 7.45
N LEU A 165 -11.74 0.65 8.03
CA LEU A 165 -11.91 -0.60 7.28
C LEU A 165 -13.17 -0.62 6.41
N LEU A 166 -14.29 -0.06 6.90
CA LEU A 166 -15.53 0.04 6.13
C LEU A 166 -15.44 0.97 4.90
N ARG A 167 -14.39 1.80 4.81
CA ARG A 167 -14.18 2.73 3.69
C ARG A 167 -13.02 2.32 2.77
N LEU A 168 -12.17 1.42 3.24
CA LEU A 168 -11.04 0.92 2.47
C LEU A 168 -11.48 -0.27 1.61
N ASN A 169 -11.05 -0.28 0.35
CA ASN A 169 -11.30 -1.38 -0.56
C ASN A 169 -10.00 -1.83 -1.22
N VAL A 170 -9.50 -3.00 -0.85
CA VAL A 170 -8.26 -3.56 -1.41
C VAL A 170 -8.58 -4.34 -2.69
N VAL A 171 -8.22 -3.76 -3.83
CA VAL A 171 -8.47 -4.32 -5.17
C VAL A 171 -7.24 -5.01 -5.74
N THR A 172 -6.03 -4.58 -5.36
CA THR A 172 -4.79 -5.15 -5.88
C THR A 172 -4.54 -6.55 -5.33
N ARG A 173 -3.86 -7.39 -6.11
CA ARG A 173 -3.48 -8.75 -5.68
C ARG A 173 -2.12 -8.78 -4.97
N PHE A 174 -1.35 -7.69 -5.03
CA PHE A 174 0.06 -7.72 -4.66
C PHE A 174 0.32 -7.29 -3.22
N SER A 175 -0.16 -6.12 -2.81
CA SER A 175 0.09 -5.57 -1.47
C SER A 175 -1.01 -4.58 -1.09
N TYR A 176 -1.68 -4.85 0.01
CA TYR A 176 -2.66 -3.93 0.61
C TYR A 176 -1.99 -2.69 1.22
N CYS A 177 -0.70 -2.79 1.59
CA CYS A 177 -0.01 -1.77 2.37
C CYS A 177 -0.01 -0.38 1.72
N MET A 178 0.34 -0.31 0.45
CA MET A 178 0.43 0.96 -0.27
C MET A 178 -0.95 1.45 -0.67
N GLU A 179 -1.83 0.55 -1.09
CA GLU A 179 -3.18 0.86 -1.54
C GLU A 179 -4.01 1.46 -0.41
N THR A 180 -3.97 0.85 0.79
CA THR A 180 -4.71 1.37 1.96
C THR A 180 -4.23 2.76 2.39
N ILE A 181 -2.93 3.08 2.27
CA ILE A 181 -2.41 4.42 2.58
C ILE A 181 -2.91 5.44 1.56
N VAL A 182 -2.85 5.12 0.26
CA VAL A 182 -3.30 6.05 -0.79
C VAL A 182 -4.78 6.33 -0.64
N GLN A 183 -5.60 5.30 -0.41
CA GLN A 183 -7.03 5.48 -0.14
C GLN A 183 -7.28 6.32 1.10
N ALA A 184 -6.63 5.97 2.23
CA ALA A 184 -6.81 6.67 3.49
C ALA A 184 -6.42 8.15 3.41
N GLY A 185 -5.32 8.47 2.69
CA GLY A 185 -4.90 9.85 2.47
C GLY A 185 -5.93 10.65 1.67
N ASN A 186 -6.44 10.08 0.55
CA ASN A 186 -7.46 10.73 -0.27
C ASN A 186 -8.81 10.86 0.46
N LEU A 187 -9.14 9.92 1.34
CA LEU A 187 -10.33 9.99 2.22
C LEU A 187 -10.10 10.86 3.46
N ARG A 188 -8.95 11.54 3.56
CA ARG A 188 -8.57 12.41 4.70
C ARG A 188 -8.68 11.72 6.06
N MET A 189 -8.35 10.42 6.11
CA MET A 189 -8.28 9.68 7.36
C MET A 189 -7.03 10.10 8.15
N ARG A 190 -7.12 10.04 9.47
CA ARG A 190 -5.98 10.32 10.36
C ARG A 190 -5.09 9.11 10.47
N ILE A 191 -3.87 9.24 9.99
CA ILE A 191 -2.86 8.19 10.00
C ILE A 191 -1.74 8.61 10.95
N GLU A 192 -1.46 7.81 11.97
CA GLU A 192 -0.30 8.00 12.85
C GLU A 192 0.75 6.90 12.59
N SER A 193 1.98 7.18 12.99
CA SER A 193 3.08 6.23 12.89
C SER A 193 3.74 6.04 14.25
N VAL A 194 3.99 4.79 14.63
CA VAL A 194 4.63 4.40 15.90
C VAL A 194 5.96 3.72 15.60
N LYS A 195 7.04 4.22 16.18
CA LYS A 195 8.37 3.63 16.03
C LYS A 195 8.46 2.29 16.74
N ILE A 196 8.94 1.28 16.03
CA ILE A 196 9.22 -0.05 16.57
C ILE A 196 10.63 -0.50 16.17
N ARG A 197 11.17 -1.45 16.92
CA ARG A 197 12.35 -2.21 16.52
C ARG A 197 11.89 -3.60 16.08
N THR A 198 12.27 -4.01 14.90
CA THR A 198 11.94 -5.36 14.40
C THR A 198 12.78 -6.42 15.10
N ASN A 199 12.20 -7.60 15.26
CA ASN A 199 12.92 -8.77 15.71
C ASN A 199 14.01 -9.18 14.70
N PRO A 200 15.03 -9.93 15.11
CA PRO A 200 15.98 -10.55 14.19
C PRO A 200 15.25 -11.40 13.14
N LYS A 201 15.80 -11.43 11.93
CA LYS A 201 15.23 -12.21 10.84
C LYS A 201 15.32 -13.71 11.17
N THR A 202 14.17 -14.37 11.28
CA THR A 202 14.07 -15.82 11.60
C THR A 202 14.21 -16.71 10.37
N ARG A 203 13.84 -16.20 9.17
CA ARG A 203 13.91 -16.94 7.90
C ARG A 203 14.06 -16.00 6.70
N GLU A 204 14.36 -16.57 5.53
CA GLU A 204 14.35 -15.82 4.28
C GLU A 204 12.92 -15.48 3.81
N SER A 205 12.77 -14.34 3.13
CA SER A 205 11.49 -13.89 2.60
C SER A 205 10.98 -14.85 1.52
N ARG A 206 9.78 -15.39 1.68
CA ARG A 206 9.11 -16.25 0.68
C ARG A 206 8.35 -15.43 -0.36
N LEU A 207 8.13 -14.16 -0.11
CA LEU A 207 7.39 -13.29 -1.03
C LEU A 207 8.17 -13.00 -2.32
N PHE A 208 9.52 -13.07 -2.28
CA PHE A 208 10.35 -12.70 -3.42
C PHE A 208 11.64 -13.49 -3.50
N SER A 209 11.79 -14.24 -4.57
CA SER A 209 13.04 -14.89 -4.96
C SER A 209 14.01 -13.92 -5.67
N ASN A 210 13.51 -12.79 -6.20
CA ASN A 210 14.31 -11.84 -6.97
C ASN A 210 13.93 -10.39 -6.63
N ILE A 211 14.92 -9.57 -6.26
CA ILE A 211 14.77 -8.16 -5.88
C ILE A 211 14.22 -7.31 -7.04
N PHE A 212 14.59 -7.62 -8.28
CA PHE A 212 14.11 -6.92 -9.48
C PHE A 212 12.61 -7.17 -9.71
N GLN A 213 12.14 -8.40 -9.52
CA GLN A 213 10.72 -8.74 -9.63
C GLN A 213 9.88 -8.01 -8.57
N HIS A 214 10.41 -7.92 -7.33
CA HIS A 214 9.78 -7.14 -6.27
C HIS A 214 9.68 -5.66 -6.65
N MET A 215 10.77 -5.07 -7.12
CA MET A 215 10.80 -3.65 -7.54
C MET A 215 9.82 -3.38 -8.67
N TYR A 216 9.78 -4.23 -9.70
CA TYR A 216 8.84 -4.09 -10.81
C TYR A 216 7.38 -4.17 -10.35
N LYS A 217 7.02 -5.18 -9.55
CA LYS A 217 5.65 -5.34 -9.03
C LYS A 217 5.25 -4.18 -8.12
N SER A 218 6.15 -3.74 -7.22
CA SER A 218 5.92 -2.59 -6.34
C SER A 218 5.77 -1.29 -7.14
N GLY A 219 6.65 -1.03 -8.11
CA GLY A 219 6.56 0.13 -9.00
C GLY A 219 5.25 0.16 -9.77
N LYS A 220 4.86 -0.98 -10.37
CA LYS A 220 3.58 -1.10 -11.08
C LYS A 220 2.38 -0.84 -10.16
N ALA A 221 2.40 -1.34 -8.92
CA ALA A 221 1.33 -1.10 -7.96
C ALA A 221 1.25 0.39 -7.56
N ILE A 222 2.39 1.05 -7.32
CA ILE A 222 2.44 2.47 -7.00
C ILE A 222 1.93 3.32 -8.17
N VAL A 223 2.42 3.07 -9.40
CA VAL A 223 1.98 3.81 -10.59
C VAL A 223 0.48 3.61 -10.81
N ARG A 224 -0.02 2.38 -10.70
CA ARG A 224 -1.46 2.11 -10.82
C ARG A 224 -2.27 2.87 -9.79
N SER A 225 -1.85 2.83 -8.51
CA SER A 225 -2.54 3.56 -7.44
C SER A 225 -2.49 5.07 -7.68
N PHE A 226 -1.36 5.59 -8.14
CA PHE A 226 -1.21 7.01 -8.47
C PHE A 226 -2.17 7.43 -9.61
N LEU A 227 -2.23 6.64 -10.69
CA LEU A 227 -3.13 6.89 -11.81
C LEU A 227 -4.61 6.76 -11.42
N MET A 228 -4.94 5.86 -10.49
CA MET A 228 -6.32 5.69 -10.00
C MET A 228 -6.80 6.84 -9.12
N TYR A 229 -5.92 7.38 -8.27
CA TYR A 229 -6.34 8.36 -7.26
C TYR A 229 -5.94 9.80 -7.57
N LYS A 230 -4.99 10.03 -8.47
CA LYS A 230 -4.55 11.36 -8.90
C LYS A 230 -4.30 11.41 -10.42
N PRO A 231 -5.28 11.01 -11.26
CA PRO A 231 -5.12 11.02 -12.71
C PRO A 231 -4.88 12.42 -13.28
N HIS A 232 -5.38 13.44 -12.60
CA HIS A 232 -5.23 14.85 -12.99
C HIS A 232 -3.77 15.30 -13.09
N ILE A 233 -2.85 14.76 -12.27
CA ILE A 233 -1.43 15.15 -12.30
C ILE A 233 -0.75 14.72 -13.61
N PRO A 234 -0.70 13.40 -13.98
CA PRO A 234 -0.08 12.99 -15.23
C PRO A 234 -0.81 13.50 -16.47
N LEU A 235 -2.13 13.59 -16.46
CA LEU A 235 -2.90 14.14 -17.57
C LEU A 235 -2.65 15.64 -17.75
N GLY A 236 -2.59 16.40 -16.67
CA GLY A 236 -2.26 17.83 -16.70
C GLY A 236 -0.85 18.08 -17.21
N PHE A 237 0.13 17.29 -16.74
CA PHE A 237 1.50 17.37 -17.26
C PHE A 237 1.55 17.04 -18.75
N LEU A 238 0.86 15.99 -19.20
CA LEU A 238 0.80 15.61 -20.61
C LEU A 238 0.17 16.72 -21.46
N ALA A 239 -0.94 17.30 -20.99
CA ALA A 239 -1.62 18.39 -21.69
C ALA A 239 -0.70 19.61 -21.87
N VAL A 240 -0.05 20.05 -20.80
CA VAL A 240 0.88 21.20 -20.85
C VAL A 240 2.11 20.89 -21.72
N ALA A 241 2.73 19.73 -21.55
CA ALA A 241 3.93 19.35 -22.31
C ALA A 241 3.65 19.26 -23.81
N THR A 242 2.58 18.55 -24.20
CA THR A 242 2.19 18.44 -25.62
C THR A 242 1.70 19.78 -26.20
N GLY A 243 1.04 20.61 -25.40
CA GLY A 243 0.66 21.96 -25.79
C GLY A 243 1.87 22.84 -26.14
N ILE A 244 2.87 22.89 -25.26
CA ILE A 244 4.12 23.64 -25.50
C ILE A 244 4.85 23.10 -26.74
N VAL A 245 5.04 21.77 -26.81
CA VAL A 245 5.73 21.12 -27.95
C VAL A 245 4.98 21.36 -29.25
N GLY A 246 3.66 21.38 -29.25
CA GLY A 246 2.85 21.64 -30.44
C GLY A 246 2.81 23.11 -30.87
N LEU A 247 2.83 24.01 -29.92
CA LEU A 247 2.75 25.46 -30.18
C LEU A 247 3.97 25.98 -30.98
N VAL A 248 5.15 25.50 -30.69
CA VAL A 248 6.39 25.92 -31.35
C VAL A 248 6.37 25.67 -32.88
N PRO A 249 6.17 24.44 -33.38
CA PRO A 249 6.11 24.22 -34.83
C PRO A 249 4.88 24.82 -35.48
N PHE A 250 3.77 24.96 -34.75
CA PHE A 250 2.58 25.66 -35.25
C PHE A 250 2.83 27.16 -35.48
N LEU A 251 3.42 27.87 -34.52
CA LEU A 251 3.81 29.25 -34.64
C LEU A 251 4.88 29.46 -35.73
N ARG A 252 5.86 28.55 -35.82
CA ARG A 252 6.84 28.54 -36.89
C ARG A 252 6.17 28.49 -38.26
N PHE A 253 5.21 27.61 -38.47
CA PHE A 253 4.45 27.52 -39.71
C PHE A 253 3.74 28.82 -40.03
N LEU A 254 3.08 29.47 -39.03
CA LEU A 254 2.38 30.74 -39.23
C LEU A 254 3.33 31.86 -39.69
N VAL A 255 4.55 31.94 -39.13
CA VAL A 255 5.56 32.93 -39.54
C VAL A 255 5.92 32.74 -41.01
N PHE A 256 6.22 31.51 -41.46
CA PHE A 256 6.54 31.25 -42.87
C PHE A 256 5.34 31.45 -43.80
N TRP A 257 4.14 31.15 -43.32
CA TRP A 257 2.91 31.43 -44.07
C TRP A 257 2.73 32.93 -44.34
N PHE A 258 2.94 33.77 -43.35
CA PHE A 258 2.88 35.22 -43.51
C PHE A 258 3.99 35.76 -44.40
N GLN A 259 5.13 35.08 -44.50
CA GLN A 259 6.25 35.43 -45.39
C GLN A 259 6.04 34.92 -46.83
N GLY A 260 4.98 34.21 -47.11
CA GLY A 260 4.67 33.63 -48.42
C GLY A 260 5.42 32.33 -48.76
N GLU A 261 6.16 31.76 -47.79
CA GLU A 261 6.99 30.56 -47.99
C GLU A 261 6.36 29.27 -47.35
N SER A 262 5.06 29.14 -47.40
CA SER A 262 4.34 28.07 -46.69
C SER A 262 4.55 26.67 -47.26
N GLY A 263 4.90 26.51 -48.54
CA GLY A 263 4.93 25.23 -49.24
C GLY A 263 5.92 24.18 -48.69
N GLY A 264 7.05 24.65 -48.09
CA GLY A 264 8.07 23.79 -47.50
C GLY A 264 7.85 23.40 -46.03
N HIS A 265 6.83 23.99 -45.35
CA HIS A 265 6.68 23.87 -43.90
C HIS A 265 5.41 23.17 -43.42
N VAL A 266 4.67 22.53 -44.32
CA VAL A 266 3.42 21.81 -44.03
C VAL A 266 3.62 20.70 -42.96
N GLN A 267 4.79 20.07 -42.92
CA GLN A 267 5.12 19.07 -41.89
C GLN A 267 5.10 19.66 -40.47
N SER A 268 5.54 20.90 -40.31
CA SER A 268 5.48 21.63 -39.03
C SER A 268 4.06 21.91 -38.60
N LEU A 269 3.17 22.22 -39.53
CA LEU A 269 1.74 22.40 -39.26
C LEU A 269 1.09 21.09 -38.81
N ILE A 270 1.34 19.99 -39.54
CA ILE A 270 0.75 18.66 -39.21
C ILE A 270 1.23 18.24 -37.82
N PHE A 271 2.52 18.31 -37.53
CA PHE A 271 3.06 17.92 -36.23
C PHE A 271 2.54 18.82 -35.09
N GLY A 272 2.56 20.15 -35.30
CA GLY A 272 2.05 21.11 -34.31
C GLY A 272 0.57 20.88 -34.00
N THR A 273 -0.26 20.71 -35.04
CA THR A 273 -1.69 20.44 -34.89
C THR A 273 -1.95 19.11 -34.15
N ALA A 274 -1.24 18.03 -34.51
CA ALA A 274 -1.36 16.75 -33.83
C ALA A 274 -1.04 16.86 -32.33
N MET A 275 0.02 17.60 -31.96
CA MET A 275 0.39 17.81 -30.56
C MET A 275 -0.62 18.70 -29.81
N ILE A 276 -1.17 19.74 -30.45
CA ILE A 276 -2.21 20.59 -29.86
C ILE A 276 -3.50 19.78 -29.65
N VAL A 277 -3.90 18.96 -30.60
CA VAL A 277 -5.08 18.07 -30.44
C VAL A 277 -4.87 17.11 -29.28
N THR A 278 -3.68 16.53 -29.18
CA THR A 278 -3.32 15.64 -28.03
C THR A 278 -3.40 16.40 -26.70
N SER A 279 -2.95 17.65 -26.66
CA SER A 279 -3.06 18.52 -25.50
C SER A 279 -4.52 18.76 -25.09
N LEU A 280 -5.37 19.11 -26.04
CA LEU A 280 -6.80 19.35 -25.81
C LEU A 280 -7.53 18.07 -25.35
N LEU A 281 -7.24 16.93 -25.94
CA LEU A 281 -7.79 15.65 -25.52
C LEU A 281 -7.35 15.29 -24.09
N SER A 282 -6.07 15.52 -23.77
CA SER A 282 -5.56 15.28 -22.42
C SER A 282 -6.18 16.22 -21.38
N ALA A 283 -6.42 17.47 -21.75
CA ALA A 283 -7.12 18.44 -20.92
C ALA A 283 -8.60 18.07 -20.73
N GLY A 284 -9.27 17.60 -21.79
CA GLY A 284 -10.64 17.09 -21.67
C GLY A 284 -10.76 15.87 -20.76
N LEU A 285 -9.83 14.91 -20.88
CA LEU A 285 -9.76 13.75 -19.99
C LEU A 285 -9.47 14.15 -18.53
N LEU A 286 -8.70 15.22 -18.32
CA LEU A 286 -8.44 15.76 -16.98
C LEU A 286 -9.74 16.22 -16.30
N VAL A 287 -10.61 16.91 -17.01
CA VAL A 287 -11.92 17.38 -16.48
C VAL A 287 -12.85 16.20 -16.13
N VAL A 288 -12.79 15.11 -16.92
CA VAL A 288 -13.62 13.92 -16.68
C VAL A 288 -13.06 13.07 -15.50
N ALA A 289 -11.75 13.18 -15.27
CA ALA A 289 -11.06 12.37 -14.26
C ALA A 289 -11.03 13.00 -12.85
N ASP A 290 -11.45 14.26 -12.71
CA ASP A 290 -11.57 14.99 -11.44
C ASP A 290 -12.97 14.81 -10.86
#